data_6d7490a8857cc80cb459cdfade1631c6
#
_entry.id   6d7490a8857cc80cb459cdfade1631c6
#
_cell.length_a   1.000
_cell.length_b   1.000
_cell.length_c   1.000
_cell.angle_alpha   90.00
_cell.angle_beta   90.00
_cell.angle_gamma   90.00
#
_symmetry.space_group_name_H-M   'P 1'
#
loop_
_entity.id
_entity.type
_entity.pdbx_description
1 polymer ?
#
loop_
_entity_poly.entity_id
_entity_poly.type
_entity_poly.pdbx_seq_one_letter_code
_entity_poly.pdbx_strand_id
1 'polypeptide(L)'
;MAAEFYRADRTPSTAPADREGDQGDEGGHGDHEHGPNGFDLHALSGNLCRCTGYRPIRDAAYALGQPHDSDPLAARRDQAPPTVHHTRVAAGDGEFVRPASLDELTGLLAERPDAVLVAGSTDWGVDVNIRGIRAPLTIGIDRLPELRALDIAADRIEIGAALSLSEIESRLAGRVPLLAQLLPQFASRLIRNGATLGGNLGTASPIGDAPPVLLALGARLVLVSRTGEREVALADYFTGYRSTVKRPGELIRSVRIPLPLSEVTAFHKISKRRFDDISSVAVAYALDLRDGVVAGARIGLGGIAATPLRATATEEALIGRPWTRTTVRAAAAVLRAEGTPMDDHRASAAYRSAMLGTSLLKLHSERRAPLGHRVQHEEVGA
;
A
#
# COMPACT_ATOMS: atom_id res chain seq x y z
N MET A 1 8.14 -7.52 16.26
CA MET A 1 8.08 -7.83 17.72
C MET A 1 8.63 -6.67 18.56
N ALA A 2 9.92 -6.29 18.47
CA ALA A 2 10.47 -5.22 19.32
C ALA A 2 9.69 -3.90 19.24
N ALA A 3 9.41 -3.38 18.03
CA ALA A 3 8.64 -2.16 17.86
C ALA A 3 7.25 -2.22 18.49
N GLU A 4 6.60 -3.39 18.48
CA GLU A 4 5.31 -3.60 19.13
C GLU A 4 5.45 -3.70 20.64
N PHE A 5 6.51 -4.34 21.15
CA PHE A 5 6.77 -4.42 22.58
C PHE A 5 6.95 -3.02 23.21
N TYR A 6 7.66 -2.12 22.53
CA TYR A 6 7.92 -0.74 22.98
C TYR A 6 6.87 0.27 22.50
N ARG A 7 5.76 -0.16 21.91
CA ARG A 7 4.69 0.75 21.47
C ARG A 7 4.08 1.51 22.67
N ALA A 8 4.03 2.82 22.59
CA ALA A 8 3.66 3.69 23.71
C ALA A 8 2.21 3.53 24.18
N ASP A 9 1.31 3.28 23.23
CA ASP A 9 -0.13 3.16 23.45
C ASP A 9 -0.61 1.72 23.63
N ARG A 10 0.31 0.79 23.89
CA ARG A 10 -0.02 -0.60 24.19
C ARG A 10 -0.69 -0.71 25.55
N THR A 11 -2.00 -0.80 25.57
CA THR A 11 -2.78 -0.95 26.80
C THR A 11 -3.30 -2.39 26.93
N PRO A 12 -3.21 -3.01 28.12
CA PRO A 12 -3.86 -4.29 28.36
C PRO A 12 -5.37 -4.20 28.15
N SER A 13 -5.96 -5.23 27.55
CA SER A 13 -7.40 -5.33 27.44
C SER A 13 -8.02 -5.54 28.81
N THR A 14 -9.07 -4.79 29.12
CA THR A 14 -9.89 -5.01 30.33
C THR A 14 -10.94 -6.09 30.14
N ALA A 15 -11.05 -6.68 28.95
CA ALA A 15 -11.97 -7.77 28.68
C ALA A 15 -11.48 -9.08 29.32
N PRO A 16 -12.34 -9.87 29.99
CA PRO A 16 -11.96 -11.16 30.54
C PRO A 16 -11.49 -12.11 29.43
N ALA A 17 -10.45 -12.91 29.76
CA ALA A 17 -9.79 -13.86 28.87
C ALA A 17 -10.64 -15.07 28.43
N ASP A 18 -11.93 -15.09 28.76
CA ASP A 18 -12.84 -16.22 28.56
C ASP A 18 -13.55 -16.13 27.21
N ARG A 19 -12.83 -16.35 26.13
CA ARG A 19 -13.41 -16.90 24.90
C ARG A 19 -12.45 -17.94 24.33
N GLU A 20 -12.45 -19.13 24.91
CA GLU A 20 -12.23 -20.37 24.18
C GLU A 20 -13.43 -20.52 23.22
N GLY A 21 -13.23 -20.22 21.98
CA GLY A 21 -14.24 -20.33 20.95
C GLY A 21 -13.63 -19.95 19.62
N ASP A 22 -12.99 -20.95 19.00
CA ASP A 22 -12.66 -20.94 17.57
C ASP A 22 -13.97 -20.81 16.79
N GLN A 23 -14.39 -19.58 16.48
CA GLN A 23 -15.32 -19.29 15.42
C GLN A 23 -14.73 -18.16 14.59
N GLY A 24 -14.28 -18.53 13.40
CA GLY A 24 -13.75 -17.62 12.40
C GLY A 24 -14.69 -16.46 12.13
N ASP A 25 -14.33 -15.29 12.63
CA ASP A 25 -15.02 -14.04 12.31
C ASP A 25 -14.55 -13.55 10.94
N GLU A 26 -15.23 -14.00 9.90
CA GLU A 26 -15.09 -13.48 8.56
C GLU A 26 -15.87 -12.17 8.44
N GLY A 27 -15.21 -11.03 8.60
CA GLY A 27 -15.78 -9.77 8.09
C GLY A 27 -15.98 -8.63 9.08
N GLY A 28 -14.90 -8.10 9.63
CA GLY A 28 -14.86 -6.80 10.28
C GLY A 28 -13.53 -6.11 9.98
N HIS A 29 -13.52 -5.11 9.13
CA HIS A 29 -12.39 -4.19 9.01
C HIS A 29 -12.38 -3.32 10.29
N GLY A 30 -11.57 -3.68 11.29
CA GLY A 30 -11.39 -2.80 12.45
C GLY A 30 -10.82 -3.42 13.72
N ASP A 31 -11.05 -4.69 14.00
CA ASP A 31 -10.49 -5.30 15.20
C ASP A 31 -9.23 -6.08 14.84
N HIS A 32 -8.08 -5.40 14.97
CA HIS A 32 -6.81 -6.11 15.12
C HIS A 32 -6.90 -6.97 16.38
N GLU A 33 -6.64 -8.28 16.27
CA GLU A 33 -6.58 -9.16 17.43
C GLU A 33 -5.42 -8.72 18.34
N HIS A 34 -5.75 -7.88 19.31
CA HIS A 34 -4.83 -7.53 20.37
C HIS A 34 -4.93 -8.58 21.47
N GLY A 35 -3.78 -9.07 21.94
CA GLY A 35 -3.73 -9.96 23.09
C GLY A 35 -4.17 -9.27 24.39
N PRO A 36 -4.32 -10.04 25.46
CA PRO A 36 -4.70 -9.53 26.78
C PRO A 36 -3.79 -8.41 27.30
N ASN A 37 -2.52 -8.41 26.86
CA ASN A 37 -1.51 -7.40 27.18
C ASN A 37 -1.48 -6.23 26.17
N GLY A 38 -2.45 -6.13 25.25
CA GLY A 38 -2.50 -5.12 24.19
C GLY A 38 -1.53 -5.34 23.02
N PHE A 39 -0.87 -6.50 22.93
CA PHE A 39 0.04 -6.82 21.85
C PHE A 39 -0.72 -7.08 20.53
N ASP A 40 -0.38 -6.33 19.49
CA ASP A 40 -0.92 -6.54 18.13
C ASP A 40 -0.22 -7.74 17.46
N LEU A 41 -0.95 -8.82 17.24
CA LEU A 41 -0.42 -10.04 16.63
C LEU A 41 0.07 -9.82 15.19
N HIS A 42 -0.48 -8.82 14.47
CA HIS A 42 -0.02 -8.48 13.13
C HIS A 42 1.44 -7.99 13.09
N ALA A 43 1.99 -7.56 14.24
CA ALA A 43 3.42 -7.25 14.37
C ALA A 43 4.34 -8.46 14.14
N LEU A 44 3.80 -9.67 14.17
CA LEU A 44 4.51 -10.93 13.85
C LEU A 44 4.33 -11.37 12.39
N SER A 45 3.47 -10.70 11.62
CA SER A 45 3.21 -11.08 10.22
C SER A 45 4.47 -11.03 9.37
N GLY A 46 4.55 -11.88 8.34
CA GLY A 46 5.73 -12.05 7.49
C GLY A 46 6.80 -12.99 8.04
N ASN A 47 6.67 -13.46 9.29
CA ASN A 47 7.57 -14.46 9.86
C ASN A 47 6.92 -15.83 9.75
N LEU A 48 7.46 -16.69 8.87
CA LEU A 48 6.96 -18.04 8.68
C LEU A 48 7.66 -19.01 9.65
N CYS A 49 6.87 -19.79 10.38
CA CYS A 49 7.34 -20.87 11.22
C CYS A 49 6.56 -22.15 10.93
N ARG A 50 7.24 -23.19 10.47
CA ARG A 50 6.64 -24.50 10.21
C ARG A 50 6.76 -25.45 11.40
N CYS A 51 7.56 -25.10 12.41
CA CYS A 51 7.94 -26.01 13.49
C CYS A 51 6.98 -26.02 14.67
N THR A 52 6.44 -24.84 15.07
CA THR A 52 5.72 -24.64 16.33
C THR A 52 4.20 -24.56 16.16
N GLY A 53 3.68 -24.48 14.92
CA GLY A 53 2.26 -24.20 14.65
C GLY A 53 1.81 -22.83 15.13
N TYR A 54 2.72 -21.88 15.32
CA TYR A 54 2.51 -20.47 15.70
C TYR A 54 1.93 -20.21 17.10
N ARG A 55 1.13 -21.12 17.68
CA ARG A 55 0.49 -20.92 18.99
C ARG A 55 1.48 -20.56 20.13
N PRO A 56 2.58 -21.29 20.33
CA PRO A 56 3.54 -20.94 21.38
C PRO A 56 4.17 -19.54 21.19
N ILE A 57 4.36 -19.10 19.93
CA ILE A 57 4.90 -17.78 19.62
C ILE A 57 3.87 -16.69 19.96
N ARG A 58 2.60 -16.90 19.61
CA ARG A 58 1.49 -16.03 19.98
C ARG A 58 1.37 -15.93 21.51
N ASP A 59 1.35 -17.07 22.17
CA ASP A 59 1.16 -17.14 23.62
C ASP A 59 2.33 -16.46 24.35
N ALA A 60 3.57 -16.62 23.87
CA ALA A 60 4.73 -15.89 24.37
C ALA A 60 4.60 -14.36 24.14
N ALA A 61 4.11 -13.93 22.98
CA ALA A 61 3.89 -12.51 22.71
C ALA A 61 2.80 -11.92 23.62
N TYR A 62 1.73 -12.67 23.88
CA TYR A 62 0.66 -12.26 24.79
C TYR A 62 1.04 -12.31 26.27
N ALA A 63 2.08 -13.06 26.62
CA ALA A 63 2.63 -13.09 27.96
C ALA A 63 3.66 -11.97 28.25
N LEU A 64 4.07 -11.18 27.22
CA LEU A 64 4.99 -10.08 27.41
C LEU A 64 4.38 -8.99 28.32
N GLY A 65 5.06 -8.66 29.39
CA GLY A 65 4.73 -7.51 30.25
C GLY A 65 4.96 -6.16 29.56
N GLN A 66 4.86 -5.09 30.31
CA GLN A 66 5.32 -3.77 29.87
C GLN A 66 6.84 -3.66 29.99
N PRO A 67 7.51 -2.85 29.13
CA PRO A 67 8.93 -2.56 29.34
C PRO A 67 9.18 -2.00 30.74
N HIS A 68 10.29 -2.41 31.35
CA HIS A 68 10.68 -1.87 32.65
C HIS A 68 11.07 -0.40 32.53
N ASP A 69 10.78 0.43 33.55
CA ASP A 69 11.06 1.87 33.52
C ASP A 69 12.55 2.20 33.31
N SER A 70 13.45 1.33 33.79
CA SER A 70 14.88 1.45 33.59
C SER A 70 15.41 0.83 32.29
N ASP A 71 14.55 0.35 31.40
CA ASP A 71 14.96 -0.26 30.13
C ASP A 71 15.53 0.82 29.18
N PRO A 72 16.82 0.77 28.82
CA PRO A 72 17.43 1.77 27.96
C PRO A 72 16.83 1.80 26.54
N LEU A 73 16.19 0.73 26.08
CA LEU A 73 15.52 0.71 24.78
C LEU A 73 14.15 1.39 24.85
N ALA A 74 13.47 1.35 26.00
CA ALA A 74 12.24 2.10 26.20
C ALA A 74 12.50 3.62 26.13
N ALA A 75 13.60 4.08 26.71
CA ALA A 75 14.00 5.48 26.66
C ALA A 75 14.31 5.99 25.23
N ARG A 76 14.66 5.10 24.31
CA ARG A 76 14.89 5.48 22.89
C ARG A 76 13.62 5.88 22.16
N ARG A 77 12.46 5.44 22.61
CA ARG A 77 11.17 5.77 21.99
C ARG A 77 10.93 7.28 21.92
N ASP A 78 11.34 7.98 22.96
CA ASP A 78 11.09 9.41 23.15
C ASP A 78 12.27 10.28 22.65
N GLN A 79 13.32 9.65 22.11
CA GLN A 79 14.46 10.35 21.53
C GLN A 79 14.17 10.79 20.08
N ALA A 80 14.63 11.99 19.74
CA ALA A 80 14.60 12.46 18.37
C ALA A 80 15.38 11.50 17.45
N PRO A 81 14.94 11.31 16.20
CA PRO A 81 15.71 10.55 15.21
C PRO A 81 17.12 11.14 15.07
N PRO A 82 18.13 10.30 14.79
CA PRO A 82 19.49 10.82 14.52
C PRO A 82 19.47 11.84 13.40
N THR A 83 20.25 12.90 13.56
CA THR A 83 20.44 13.92 12.52
C THR A 83 20.94 13.27 11.23
N VAL A 84 20.44 13.73 10.10
CA VAL A 84 20.90 13.29 8.79
C VAL A 84 22.30 13.84 8.57
N HIS A 85 23.26 12.95 8.27
CA HIS A 85 24.62 13.32 7.92
C HIS A 85 24.94 12.77 6.55
N HIS A 86 25.72 13.55 5.78
CA HIS A 86 26.34 13.01 4.58
C HIS A 86 27.15 11.76 4.95
N THR A 87 26.95 10.69 4.23
CA THR A 87 27.69 9.44 4.44
C THR A 87 28.15 8.93 3.09
N ARG A 88 29.43 8.59 2.99
CA ARG A 88 30.03 8.00 1.80
C ARG A 88 30.88 6.81 2.19
N VAL A 89 30.60 5.64 1.61
CA VAL A 89 31.31 4.40 1.87
C VAL A 89 31.60 3.72 0.55
N ALA A 90 32.88 3.42 0.30
CA ALA A 90 33.31 2.62 -0.83
C ALA A 90 33.66 1.21 -0.35
N ALA A 91 33.22 0.19 -1.08
CA ALA A 91 33.51 -1.21 -0.79
C ALA A 91 33.64 -1.98 -2.11
N GLY A 92 34.85 -2.47 -2.40
CA GLY A 92 35.15 -3.07 -3.70
C GLY A 92 34.89 -2.09 -4.83
N ASP A 93 34.19 -2.53 -5.87
CA ASP A 93 33.84 -1.71 -7.03
C ASP A 93 32.53 -0.90 -6.85
N GLY A 94 31.93 -0.96 -5.67
CA GLY A 94 30.68 -0.28 -5.37
C GLY A 94 30.84 0.86 -4.37
N GLU A 95 29.95 1.84 -4.49
CA GLU A 95 29.89 2.98 -3.61
C GLU A 95 28.47 3.16 -3.07
N PHE A 96 28.37 3.51 -1.78
CA PHE A 96 27.14 3.96 -1.14
C PHE A 96 27.28 5.40 -0.70
N VAL A 97 26.30 6.23 -1.08
CA VAL A 97 26.20 7.63 -0.63
C VAL A 97 24.83 7.87 0.00
N ARG A 98 24.83 8.54 1.15
CA ARG A 98 23.62 9.13 1.73
C ARG A 98 23.79 10.65 1.72
N PRO A 99 23.10 11.38 0.83
CA PRO A 99 23.16 12.83 0.78
C PRO A 99 22.50 13.45 2.03
N ALA A 100 22.90 14.65 2.38
CA ALA A 100 22.36 15.41 3.50
C ALA A 100 21.17 16.31 3.08
N SER A 101 20.99 16.56 1.78
CA SER A 101 19.93 17.42 1.25
C SER A 101 19.42 16.94 -0.11
N LEU A 102 18.23 17.43 -0.48
CA LEU A 102 17.66 17.18 -1.81
C LEU A 102 18.50 17.81 -2.94
N ASP A 103 19.11 18.95 -2.69
CA ASP A 103 20.00 19.62 -3.66
C ASP A 103 21.23 18.75 -3.94
N GLU A 104 21.88 18.23 -2.91
CA GLU A 104 22.99 17.29 -3.05
C GLU A 104 22.57 16.02 -3.81
N LEU A 105 21.41 15.45 -3.49
CA LEU A 105 20.87 14.29 -4.17
C LEU A 105 20.68 14.54 -5.67
N THR A 106 20.02 15.66 -6.01
CA THR A 106 19.75 15.98 -7.42
C THR A 106 21.04 16.31 -8.19
N GLY A 107 22.05 16.89 -7.52
CA GLY A 107 23.39 17.06 -8.05
C GLY A 107 24.06 15.73 -8.40
N LEU A 108 24.07 14.79 -7.45
CA LEU A 108 24.62 13.44 -7.65
C LEU A 108 23.92 12.70 -8.80
N LEU A 109 22.60 12.79 -8.90
CA LEU A 109 21.84 12.15 -9.98
C LEU A 109 22.10 12.78 -11.36
N ALA A 110 22.40 14.07 -11.41
CA ALA A 110 22.78 14.73 -12.66
C ALA A 110 24.16 14.28 -13.15
N GLU A 111 25.10 14.03 -12.23
CA GLU A 111 26.45 13.55 -12.53
C GLU A 111 26.51 12.04 -12.78
N ARG A 112 25.68 11.28 -12.06
CA ARG A 112 25.64 9.81 -12.06
C ARG A 112 24.20 9.31 -12.28
N PRO A 113 23.68 9.43 -13.52
CA PRO A 113 22.32 8.98 -13.85
C PRO A 113 22.15 7.46 -13.79
N ASP A 114 23.24 6.71 -13.71
CA ASP A 114 23.31 5.26 -13.52
C ASP A 114 23.15 4.82 -12.05
N ALA A 115 23.12 5.76 -11.10
CA ALA A 115 22.98 5.46 -9.68
C ALA A 115 21.62 4.82 -9.35
N VAL A 116 21.64 3.84 -8.46
CA VAL A 116 20.45 3.21 -7.93
C VAL A 116 19.97 3.93 -6.67
N LEU A 117 18.77 4.48 -6.72
CA LEU A 117 18.10 5.07 -5.56
C LEU A 117 17.53 4.01 -4.66
N VAL A 118 17.82 4.06 -3.38
CA VAL A 118 17.34 3.12 -2.38
C VAL A 118 16.68 3.87 -1.22
N ALA A 119 15.39 3.60 -0.98
CA ALA A 119 14.68 4.01 0.23
C ALA A 119 14.58 2.83 1.21
N GLY A 120 13.49 2.05 1.16
CA GLY A 120 13.27 0.91 2.06
C GLY A 120 13.97 -0.38 1.67
N SER A 121 14.61 -0.45 0.51
CA SER A 121 15.36 -1.62 0.00
C SER A 121 14.56 -2.94 -0.15
N THR A 122 13.24 -2.92 -0.02
CA THR A 122 12.42 -4.14 -0.05
C THR A 122 12.32 -4.79 -1.43
N ASP A 123 12.59 -4.06 -2.51
CA ASP A 123 12.71 -4.58 -3.88
C ASP A 123 14.20 -4.72 -4.28
N TRP A 124 15.01 -3.68 -4.09
CA TRP A 124 16.44 -3.72 -4.38
C TRP A 124 17.17 -4.82 -3.61
N GLY A 125 16.76 -5.09 -2.36
CA GLY A 125 17.29 -6.18 -1.55
C GLY A 125 17.09 -7.57 -2.17
N VAL A 126 16.03 -7.77 -2.95
CA VAL A 126 15.79 -9.02 -3.70
C VAL A 126 16.83 -9.16 -4.82
N ASP A 127 17.08 -8.09 -5.57
CA ASP A 127 18.09 -8.09 -6.64
C ASP A 127 19.50 -8.36 -6.08
N VAL A 128 19.83 -7.71 -4.97
CA VAL A 128 21.13 -7.89 -4.30
C VAL A 128 21.30 -9.31 -3.73
N ASN A 129 20.29 -9.82 -2.99
CA ASN A 129 20.44 -11.04 -2.22
C ASN A 129 20.16 -12.31 -3.04
N ILE A 130 19.25 -12.24 -4.01
CA ILE A 130 18.83 -13.42 -4.78
C ILE A 130 19.53 -13.46 -6.14
N ARG A 131 19.68 -12.30 -6.80
CA ARG A 131 20.24 -12.22 -8.16
C ARG A 131 21.70 -11.83 -8.17
N GLY A 132 22.30 -11.45 -7.04
CA GLY A 132 23.68 -11.02 -6.94
C GLY A 132 23.97 -9.70 -7.65
N ILE A 133 22.95 -8.91 -8.02
CA ILE A 133 23.12 -7.63 -8.72
C ILE A 133 23.83 -6.62 -7.80
N ARG A 134 24.74 -5.86 -8.38
CA ARG A 134 25.44 -4.76 -7.71
C ARG A 134 25.33 -3.52 -8.56
N ALA A 135 25.25 -2.35 -7.91
CA ALA A 135 25.30 -1.04 -8.58
C ALA A 135 26.64 -0.39 -8.31
N PRO A 136 27.24 0.28 -9.31
CA PRO A 136 28.45 1.07 -9.10
C PRO A 136 28.26 2.17 -8.05
N LEU A 137 27.06 2.77 -8.01
CA LEU A 137 26.66 3.75 -7.01
C LEU A 137 25.24 3.45 -6.51
N THR A 138 25.11 3.31 -5.20
CA THR A 138 23.81 3.24 -4.51
C THR A 138 23.62 4.51 -3.68
N ILE A 139 22.49 5.19 -3.84
CA ILE A 139 22.18 6.41 -3.08
C ILE A 139 21.00 6.13 -2.14
N GLY A 140 21.27 6.23 -0.82
CA GLY A 140 20.24 6.09 0.23
C GLY A 140 19.46 7.39 0.38
N ILE A 141 18.15 7.34 0.17
CA ILE A 141 17.25 8.51 0.23
C ILE A 141 16.23 8.45 1.38
N ASP A 142 16.34 7.44 2.20
CA ASP A 142 15.39 7.09 3.28
C ASP A 142 15.31 8.12 4.41
N ARG A 143 16.29 9.03 4.51
CA ARG A 143 16.39 9.99 5.63
C ARG A 143 16.23 11.45 5.23
N LEU A 144 16.08 11.78 3.96
CA LEU A 144 15.92 13.15 3.51
C LEU A 144 14.58 13.74 3.98
N PRO A 145 14.57 14.81 4.79
CA PRO A 145 13.34 15.39 5.32
C PRO A 145 12.35 15.80 4.24
N GLU A 146 12.85 16.32 3.10
CA GLU A 146 12.07 16.78 1.96
C GLU A 146 11.30 15.63 1.28
N LEU A 147 11.81 14.39 1.40
CA LEU A 147 11.15 13.19 0.89
C LEU A 147 10.28 12.49 1.95
N ARG A 148 10.26 12.98 3.17
CA ARG A 148 9.54 12.39 4.32
C ARG A 148 8.46 13.30 4.91
N ALA A 149 8.19 14.42 4.26
CA ALA A 149 7.12 15.31 4.64
C ALA A 149 5.76 14.66 4.39
N LEU A 150 4.77 14.93 5.26
CA LEU A 150 3.36 14.67 5.03
C LEU A 150 2.62 15.95 5.36
N ASP A 151 2.00 16.54 4.36
CA ASP A 151 1.25 17.78 4.45
C ASP A 151 -0.22 17.56 4.11
N ILE A 152 -1.12 18.12 4.91
CA ILE A 152 -2.57 18.04 4.71
C ILE A 152 -3.09 19.48 4.59
N ALA A 153 -3.28 19.89 3.35
CA ALA A 153 -3.85 21.19 3.01
C ALA A 153 -5.37 21.09 2.75
N ALA A 154 -6.01 22.22 2.49
CA ALA A 154 -7.45 22.27 2.23
C ALA A 154 -7.84 21.60 0.88
N ASP A 155 -6.94 21.62 -0.09
CA ASP A 155 -7.16 21.15 -1.47
C ASP A 155 -6.45 19.86 -1.80
N ARG A 156 -5.51 19.41 -0.96
CA ARG A 156 -4.70 18.20 -1.21
C ARG A 156 -4.07 17.61 0.03
N ILE A 157 -3.69 16.36 -0.09
CA ILE A 157 -2.75 15.69 0.81
C ILE A 157 -1.47 15.41 0.01
N GLU A 158 -0.32 15.84 0.51
CA GLU A 158 0.99 15.59 -0.09
C GLU A 158 1.79 14.63 0.77
N ILE A 159 2.23 13.50 0.19
CA ILE A 159 2.93 12.41 0.87
C ILE A 159 4.32 12.28 0.28
N GLY A 160 5.35 12.51 1.09
CA GLY A 160 6.75 12.35 0.69
C GLY A 160 7.08 10.92 0.25
N ALA A 161 7.84 10.80 -0.82
CA ALA A 161 8.10 9.53 -1.50
C ALA A 161 8.87 8.51 -0.65
N ALA A 162 9.67 8.96 0.33
CA ALA A 162 10.47 8.11 1.22
C ALA A 162 9.80 7.80 2.57
N LEU A 163 8.56 8.21 2.78
CA LEU A 163 7.78 7.71 3.91
C LEU A 163 7.51 6.23 3.75
N SER A 164 7.74 5.45 4.81
CA SER A 164 7.35 4.04 4.82
C SER A 164 5.84 3.89 4.85
N LEU A 165 5.33 2.78 4.33
CA LEU A 165 3.88 2.52 4.31
C LEU A 165 3.30 2.47 5.72
N SER A 166 4.05 1.97 6.71
CA SER A 166 3.63 1.99 8.12
C SER A 166 3.56 3.41 8.70
N GLU A 167 4.48 4.31 8.32
CA GLU A 167 4.42 5.72 8.73
C GLU A 167 3.25 6.45 8.09
N ILE A 168 2.96 6.17 6.81
CA ILE A 168 1.80 6.73 6.11
C ILE A 168 0.51 6.28 6.80
N GLU A 169 0.38 4.99 7.12
CA GLU A 169 -0.75 4.42 7.85
C GLU A 169 -0.99 5.16 9.17
N SER A 170 0.05 5.27 10.00
CA SER A 170 -0.01 5.93 11.30
C SER A 170 -0.33 7.43 11.20
N ARG A 171 0.36 8.16 10.31
CA ARG A 171 0.21 9.61 10.19
C ARG A 171 -1.12 10.04 9.55
N LEU A 172 -1.64 9.26 8.60
CA LEU A 172 -2.95 9.53 7.99
C LEU A 172 -4.09 9.15 8.93
N ALA A 173 -3.93 8.15 9.80
CA ALA A 173 -4.93 7.74 10.77
C ALA A 173 -6.35 7.61 10.16
N GLY A 174 -6.46 6.91 9.03
CA GLY A 174 -7.74 6.68 8.34
C GLY A 174 -8.26 7.83 7.48
N ARG A 175 -7.62 9.00 7.44
CA ARG A 175 -8.09 10.18 6.67
C ARG A 175 -8.24 9.94 5.17
N VAL A 176 -7.56 8.94 4.62
CA VAL A 176 -7.71 8.51 3.23
C VAL A 176 -8.23 7.08 3.23
N PRO A 177 -9.56 6.87 3.15
CA PRO A 177 -10.18 5.55 3.31
C PRO A 177 -9.64 4.48 2.38
N LEU A 178 -9.33 4.82 1.12
CA LEU A 178 -8.72 3.86 0.18
C LEU A 178 -7.32 3.40 0.62
N LEU A 179 -6.50 4.29 1.17
CA LEU A 179 -5.20 3.90 1.71
C LEU A 179 -5.36 3.08 3.00
N ALA A 180 -6.33 3.41 3.84
CA ALA A 180 -6.64 2.64 5.04
C ALA A 180 -7.10 1.20 4.71
N GLN A 181 -7.78 0.99 3.57
CA GLN A 181 -8.16 -0.33 3.08
C GLN A 181 -7.00 -1.08 2.43
N LEU A 182 -6.10 -0.38 1.75
CA LEU A 182 -4.93 -0.96 1.08
C LEU A 182 -3.88 -1.44 2.08
N LEU A 183 -3.47 -0.57 3.01
CA LEU A 183 -2.25 -0.75 3.79
C LEU A 183 -2.22 -2.04 4.61
N PRO A 184 -3.29 -2.48 5.28
CA PRO A 184 -3.32 -3.76 5.98
C PRO A 184 -3.12 -4.98 5.07
N GLN A 185 -3.51 -4.88 3.78
CA GLN A 185 -3.41 -5.94 2.78
C GLN A 185 -2.11 -5.87 1.96
N PHE A 186 -1.30 -4.83 2.15
CA PHE A 186 -0.04 -4.64 1.42
C PHE A 186 1.07 -5.43 2.10
N ALA A 187 1.50 -6.53 1.49
CA ALA A 187 2.56 -7.41 1.99
C ALA A 187 2.41 -7.72 3.50
N SER A 188 3.52 -7.83 4.24
CA SER A 188 3.52 -7.99 5.70
C SER A 188 3.86 -6.67 6.40
N ARG A 189 3.57 -6.57 7.68
CA ARG A 189 3.98 -5.43 8.52
C ARG A 189 5.49 -5.20 8.45
N LEU A 190 6.28 -6.29 8.44
CA LEU A 190 7.73 -6.24 8.31
C LEU A 190 8.16 -5.51 7.03
N ILE A 191 7.52 -5.83 5.90
CA ILE A 191 7.79 -5.17 4.62
C ILE A 191 7.32 -3.72 4.64
N ARG A 192 6.11 -3.43 5.15
CA ARG A 192 5.57 -2.06 5.22
C ARG A 192 6.41 -1.11 6.07
N ASN A 193 7.15 -1.63 7.06
CA ASN A 193 8.07 -0.82 7.87
C ASN A 193 9.24 -0.24 7.06
N GLY A 194 9.61 -0.87 5.95
CA GLY A 194 10.67 -0.40 5.06
C GLY A 194 10.16 0.09 3.70
N ALA A 195 9.20 -0.62 3.09
CA ALA A 195 8.65 -0.26 1.79
C ALA A 195 8.07 1.16 1.80
N THR A 196 8.35 1.92 0.74
CA THR A 196 7.91 3.32 0.59
C THR A 196 6.94 3.47 -0.57
N LEU A 197 6.11 4.51 -0.51
CA LEU A 197 5.17 4.81 -1.60
C LEU A 197 5.91 5.13 -2.90
N GLY A 198 6.95 5.97 -2.81
CA GLY A 198 7.79 6.31 -3.96
C GLY A 198 8.55 5.11 -4.53
N GLY A 199 9.01 4.18 -3.68
CA GLY A 199 9.63 2.91 -4.11
C GLY A 199 8.65 2.05 -4.89
N ASN A 200 7.42 1.86 -4.40
CA ASN A 200 6.38 1.08 -5.09
C ASN A 200 6.02 1.65 -6.46
N LEU A 201 5.96 2.98 -6.58
CA LEU A 201 5.71 3.67 -7.86
C LEU A 201 6.94 3.63 -8.77
N GLY A 202 8.14 3.78 -8.19
CA GLY A 202 9.41 3.80 -8.93
C GLY A 202 9.77 2.48 -9.61
N THR A 203 9.35 1.34 -9.04
CA THR A 203 9.54 0.02 -9.66
C THR A 203 8.62 -0.20 -10.87
N ALA A 204 7.58 0.60 -11.01
CA ALA A 204 6.59 0.53 -12.08
C ALA A 204 6.06 -0.90 -12.33
N SER A 205 5.86 -1.65 -11.24
CA SER A 205 5.35 -3.02 -11.33
C SER A 205 3.89 -3.05 -11.77
N PRO A 206 3.50 -3.88 -12.74
CA PRO A 206 2.09 -4.02 -13.15
C PRO A 206 1.19 -4.62 -12.06
N ILE A 207 1.79 -5.23 -11.04
CA ILE A 207 1.10 -5.87 -9.91
C ILE A 207 1.33 -5.14 -8.59
N GLY A 208 1.85 -3.91 -8.62
CA GLY A 208 1.93 -3.05 -7.45
C GLY A 208 0.52 -2.67 -6.96
N ASP A 209 0.26 -2.78 -5.67
CA ASP A 209 -1.07 -2.53 -5.11
C ASP A 209 -1.37 -1.04 -4.87
N ALA A 210 -0.34 -0.18 -4.68
CA ALA A 210 -0.56 1.24 -4.50
C ALA A 210 -1.02 1.98 -5.76
N PRO A 211 -0.50 1.69 -6.99
CA PRO A 211 -0.93 2.40 -8.18
C PRO A 211 -2.43 2.37 -8.45
N PRO A 212 -3.17 1.23 -8.39
CA PRO A 212 -4.63 1.22 -8.57
C PRO A 212 -5.36 2.15 -7.61
N VAL A 213 -4.97 2.15 -6.33
CA VAL A 213 -5.55 3.01 -5.30
C VAL A 213 -5.30 4.48 -5.61
N LEU A 214 -4.08 4.83 -5.96
CA LEU A 214 -3.70 6.20 -6.28
C LEU A 214 -4.32 6.69 -7.60
N LEU A 215 -4.52 5.81 -8.58
CA LEU A 215 -5.28 6.12 -9.81
C LEU A 215 -6.74 6.44 -9.50
N ALA A 216 -7.39 5.65 -8.65
CA ALA A 216 -8.75 5.93 -8.20
C ALA A 216 -8.85 7.23 -7.39
N LEU A 217 -7.82 7.57 -6.62
CA LEU A 217 -7.72 8.84 -5.90
C LEU A 217 -7.40 10.04 -6.81
N GLY A 218 -7.12 9.82 -8.10
CA GLY A 218 -6.73 10.90 -9.02
C GLY A 218 -5.38 11.52 -8.67
N ALA A 219 -4.49 10.74 -8.09
CA ALA A 219 -3.21 11.22 -7.59
C ALA A 219 -2.29 11.75 -8.69
N ARG A 220 -1.42 12.67 -8.31
CA ARG A 220 -0.38 13.27 -9.13
C ARG A 220 0.99 13.05 -8.47
N LEU A 221 2.05 12.96 -9.26
CA LEU A 221 3.41 12.83 -8.79
C LEU A 221 4.16 14.15 -8.96
N VAL A 222 4.90 14.54 -7.96
CA VAL A 222 5.91 15.59 -8.07
C VAL A 222 7.25 14.92 -8.37
N LEU A 223 7.76 15.16 -9.55
CA LEU A 223 9.09 14.72 -9.98
C LEU A 223 10.05 15.88 -9.81
N VAL A 224 11.24 15.61 -9.29
CA VAL A 224 12.29 16.63 -9.06
C VAL A 224 13.60 16.21 -9.68
N SER A 225 14.32 17.19 -10.19
CA SER A 225 15.69 17.07 -10.69
C SER A 225 16.49 18.33 -10.35
N ARG A 226 17.75 18.37 -10.71
CA ARG A 226 18.60 19.57 -10.56
C ARG A 226 18.03 20.81 -11.27
N THR A 227 17.23 20.63 -12.32
CA THR A 227 16.66 21.73 -13.11
C THR A 227 15.30 22.22 -12.59
N GLY A 228 14.75 21.60 -11.54
CA GLY A 228 13.48 21.97 -10.93
C GLY A 228 12.49 20.83 -10.78
N GLU A 229 11.27 21.20 -10.51
CA GLU A 229 10.17 20.27 -10.28
C GLU A 229 9.14 20.32 -11.41
N ARG A 230 8.49 19.20 -11.66
CA ARG A 230 7.29 19.11 -12.50
C ARG A 230 6.27 18.15 -11.92
N GLU A 231 5.02 18.39 -12.21
CA GLU A 231 3.93 17.53 -11.79
C GLU A 231 3.39 16.71 -12.96
N VAL A 232 3.11 15.41 -12.70
CA VAL A 232 2.58 14.47 -13.68
C VAL A 232 1.36 13.77 -13.08
N ALA A 233 0.26 13.66 -13.82
CA ALA A 233 -0.85 12.82 -13.38
C ALA A 233 -0.38 11.35 -13.33
N LEU A 234 -0.78 10.62 -12.28
CA LEU A 234 -0.37 9.21 -12.17
C LEU A 234 -0.88 8.37 -13.34
N ALA A 235 -2.03 8.76 -13.92
CA ALA A 235 -2.58 8.10 -15.11
C ALA A 235 -1.64 8.17 -16.33
N ASP A 236 -0.79 9.21 -16.42
CA ASP A 236 0.15 9.43 -17.52
C ASP A 236 1.59 8.99 -17.17
N TYR A 237 1.79 8.45 -15.96
CA TYR A 237 3.13 8.16 -15.46
C TYR A 237 3.74 6.88 -16.03
N PHE A 238 2.95 5.81 -16.16
CA PHE A 238 3.39 4.52 -16.65
C PHE A 238 3.29 4.45 -18.17
N THR A 239 4.40 4.19 -18.87
CA THR A 239 4.46 4.15 -20.35
C THR A 239 4.57 2.75 -20.91
N GLY A 240 4.87 1.76 -20.09
CA GLY A 240 5.02 0.36 -20.47
C GLY A 240 5.48 -0.51 -19.31
N TYR A 241 5.75 -1.77 -19.60
CA TYR A 241 6.23 -2.70 -18.58
C TYR A 241 7.50 -2.18 -17.91
N ARG A 242 7.42 -1.86 -16.61
CA ARG A 242 8.50 -1.25 -15.81
C ARG A 242 9.11 0.03 -16.43
N SER A 243 8.33 0.75 -17.20
CA SER A 243 8.73 2.00 -17.85
C SER A 243 7.84 3.16 -17.42
N THR A 244 8.44 4.33 -17.29
CA THR A 244 7.77 5.54 -16.82
C THR A 244 8.20 6.77 -17.60
N VAL A 245 7.48 7.88 -17.44
CA VAL A 245 7.83 9.19 -18.03
C VAL A 245 8.97 9.92 -17.32
N LYS A 246 9.58 9.30 -16.30
CA LYS A 246 10.76 9.90 -15.64
C LYS A 246 11.89 10.10 -16.62
N ARG A 247 12.51 11.26 -16.54
CA ARG A 247 13.73 11.61 -17.30
C ARG A 247 14.97 11.17 -16.51
N PRO A 248 16.12 10.98 -17.17
CA PRO A 248 17.38 10.79 -16.45
C PRO A 248 17.61 11.91 -15.42
N GLY A 249 18.06 11.55 -14.24
CA GLY A 249 18.26 12.49 -13.13
C GLY A 249 16.99 12.94 -12.38
N GLU A 250 15.80 12.46 -12.76
CA GLU A 250 14.57 12.72 -12.01
C GLU A 250 14.30 11.64 -10.96
N LEU A 251 13.76 12.07 -9.82
CA LEU A 251 13.19 11.18 -8.80
C LEU A 251 11.77 11.62 -8.41
N ILE A 252 11.02 10.72 -7.82
CA ILE A 252 9.71 11.05 -7.21
C ILE A 252 9.98 11.74 -5.88
N ARG A 253 9.57 13.00 -5.73
CA ARG A 253 9.64 13.75 -4.47
C ARG A 253 8.45 13.43 -3.58
N SER A 254 7.24 13.46 -4.14
CA SER A 254 6.00 13.27 -3.39
C SER A 254 4.86 12.78 -4.29
N VAL A 255 3.80 12.32 -3.63
CA VAL A 255 2.50 11.98 -4.21
C VAL A 255 1.49 12.98 -3.68
N ARG A 256 0.73 13.62 -4.57
CA ARG A 256 -0.37 14.54 -4.25
C ARG A 256 -1.70 13.86 -4.50
N ILE A 257 -2.55 13.83 -3.49
CA ILE A 257 -3.94 13.34 -3.57
C ILE A 257 -4.84 14.55 -3.48
N PRO A 258 -5.65 14.86 -4.51
CA PRO A 258 -6.57 15.99 -4.49
C PRO A 258 -7.72 15.77 -3.51
N LEU A 259 -8.21 16.85 -2.91
CA LEU A 259 -9.39 16.89 -2.07
C LEU A 259 -10.53 17.67 -2.77
N PRO A 260 -11.80 17.38 -2.46
CA PRO A 260 -12.27 16.35 -1.53
C PRO A 260 -12.14 14.93 -2.09
N LEU A 261 -12.09 13.94 -1.18
CA LEU A 261 -12.13 12.54 -1.56
C LEU A 261 -13.55 12.13 -1.93
N SER A 262 -13.66 11.12 -2.80
CA SER A 262 -14.95 10.52 -3.14
C SER A 262 -15.59 9.82 -1.93
N GLU A 263 -16.91 9.92 -1.83
CA GLU A 263 -17.69 9.37 -0.72
C GLU A 263 -17.71 7.85 -0.69
N VAL A 264 -17.77 7.21 -1.87
CA VAL A 264 -17.81 5.77 -2.00
C VAL A 264 -16.46 5.24 -2.42
N THR A 265 -15.79 4.54 -1.53
CA THR A 265 -14.48 3.95 -1.83
C THR A 265 -14.44 2.48 -1.48
N ALA A 266 -13.76 1.67 -2.31
CA ALA A 266 -13.45 0.28 -2.01
C ALA A 266 -12.13 -0.14 -2.68
N PHE A 267 -11.36 -0.97 -1.98
CA PHE A 267 -10.19 -1.64 -2.53
C PHE A 267 -10.39 -3.16 -2.46
N HIS A 268 -10.42 -3.81 -3.61
CA HIS A 268 -10.54 -5.25 -3.71
C HIS A 268 -9.23 -5.85 -4.21
N LYS A 269 -8.55 -6.55 -3.30
CA LYS A 269 -7.37 -7.36 -3.61
C LYS A 269 -7.80 -8.81 -3.81
N ILE A 270 -7.58 -9.34 -4.99
CA ILE A 270 -7.84 -10.73 -5.33
C ILE A 270 -6.51 -11.46 -5.44
N SER A 271 -6.26 -12.36 -4.51
CA SER A 271 -5.01 -13.11 -4.35
C SER A 271 -5.28 -14.51 -3.83
N LYS A 272 -4.28 -15.39 -3.85
CA LYS A 272 -4.43 -16.78 -3.37
C LYS A 272 -4.48 -16.88 -1.84
N ARG A 273 -3.87 -15.91 -1.13
CA ARG A 273 -3.89 -15.80 0.34
C ARG A 273 -4.46 -14.45 0.71
N ARG A 274 -5.06 -14.36 1.89
CA ARG A 274 -5.64 -13.12 2.40
C ARG A 274 -4.57 -12.06 2.67
N PHE A 275 -3.46 -12.45 3.27
CA PHE A 275 -2.36 -11.57 3.63
C PHE A 275 -1.04 -12.05 3.02
N ASP A 276 -0.09 -11.13 2.91
CA ASP A 276 1.28 -11.39 2.47
C ASP A 276 1.35 -12.11 1.13
N ASP A 277 0.54 -11.68 0.18
CA ASP A 277 0.48 -12.25 -1.16
C ASP A 277 0.45 -11.15 -2.23
N ILE A 278 0.81 -11.54 -3.44
CA ILE A 278 0.77 -10.69 -4.62
C ILE A 278 -0.61 -10.78 -5.26
N SER A 279 -1.16 -9.63 -5.63
CA SER A 279 -2.45 -9.55 -6.32
C SER A 279 -2.44 -10.27 -7.65
N SER A 280 -3.40 -11.16 -7.87
CA SER A 280 -3.77 -11.60 -9.22
C SER A 280 -4.50 -10.47 -9.95
N VAL A 281 -5.41 -9.78 -9.24
CA VAL A 281 -6.13 -8.58 -9.68
C VAL A 281 -6.26 -7.65 -8.48
N ALA A 282 -6.04 -6.36 -8.71
CA ALA A 282 -6.33 -5.29 -7.75
C ALA A 282 -7.29 -4.30 -8.38
N VAL A 283 -8.38 -3.94 -7.70
CA VAL A 283 -9.35 -2.96 -8.16
C VAL A 283 -9.62 -1.96 -7.05
N ALA A 284 -9.44 -0.69 -7.36
CA ALA A 284 -9.78 0.41 -6.46
C ALA A 284 -10.90 1.26 -7.06
N TYR A 285 -11.89 1.56 -6.26
CA TYR A 285 -13.05 2.35 -6.64
C TYR A 285 -13.10 3.65 -5.83
N ALA A 286 -13.40 4.75 -6.52
CA ALA A 286 -13.76 6.04 -5.93
C ALA A 286 -14.95 6.61 -6.72
N LEU A 287 -16.14 6.57 -6.11
CA LEU A 287 -17.39 6.97 -6.75
C LEU A 287 -18.05 8.09 -5.95
N ASP A 288 -18.66 9.03 -6.65
CA ASP A 288 -19.50 10.07 -6.07
C ASP A 288 -20.95 9.81 -6.46
N LEU A 289 -21.82 9.64 -5.47
CA LEU A 289 -23.26 9.42 -5.69
C LEU A 289 -24.05 10.65 -5.27
N ARG A 290 -24.88 11.16 -6.17
CA ARG A 290 -25.83 12.24 -5.88
C ARG A 290 -27.24 11.75 -6.24
N ASP A 291 -28.14 11.77 -5.28
CA ASP A 291 -29.53 11.32 -5.45
C ASP A 291 -29.66 9.93 -6.09
N GLY A 292 -28.75 9.01 -5.74
CA GLY A 292 -28.71 7.67 -6.29
C GLY A 292 -28.16 7.55 -7.71
N VAL A 293 -27.64 8.65 -8.28
CA VAL A 293 -26.98 8.69 -9.59
C VAL A 293 -25.46 8.81 -9.40
N VAL A 294 -24.68 8.11 -10.21
CA VAL A 294 -23.22 8.22 -10.22
C VAL A 294 -22.82 9.55 -10.85
N ALA A 295 -22.44 10.52 -10.00
CA ALA A 295 -22.00 11.85 -10.43
C ALA A 295 -20.53 11.85 -10.87
N GLY A 296 -19.72 10.93 -10.34
CA GLY A 296 -18.32 10.78 -10.69
C GLY A 296 -17.85 9.35 -10.40
N ALA A 297 -16.90 8.87 -11.20
CA ALA A 297 -16.29 7.57 -11.02
C ALA A 297 -14.82 7.60 -11.42
N ARG A 298 -13.96 7.03 -10.57
CA ARG A 298 -12.56 6.71 -10.88
C ARG A 298 -12.29 5.28 -10.42
N ILE A 299 -11.79 4.46 -11.32
CA ILE A 299 -11.55 3.04 -11.08
C ILE A 299 -10.13 2.70 -11.50
N GLY A 300 -9.28 2.37 -10.53
CA GLY A 300 -7.89 1.98 -10.78
C GLY A 300 -7.74 0.47 -10.80
N LEU A 301 -6.98 -0.04 -11.76
CA LEU A 301 -6.78 -1.46 -12.01
C LEU A 301 -5.31 -1.85 -11.96
N GLY A 302 -5.02 -3.02 -11.37
CA GLY A 302 -3.70 -3.63 -11.33
C GLY A 302 -3.76 -5.13 -11.65
N GLY A 303 -2.67 -5.65 -12.23
CA GLY A 303 -2.53 -7.07 -12.57
C GLY A 303 -3.29 -7.51 -13.82
N ILE A 304 -3.78 -6.56 -14.63
CA ILE A 304 -4.59 -6.86 -15.82
C ILE A 304 -4.04 -6.27 -17.13
N ALA A 305 -2.88 -5.65 -17.09
CA ALA A 305 -2.16 -5.11 -18.24
C ALA A 305 -0.67 -5.02 -17.93
N ALA A 306 0.14 -4.58 -18.88
CA ALA A 306 1.56 -4.31 -18.68
C ALA A 306 1.83 -3.15 -17.71
N THR A 307 0.83 -2.30 -17.48
CA THR A 307 0.87 -1.16 -16.54
C THR A 307 -0.40 -1.13 -15.69
N PRO A 308 -0.37 -0.53 -14.50
CA PRO A 308 -1.59 -0.09 -13.83
C PRO A 308 -2.35 0.90 -14.70
N LEU A 309 -3.68 0.84 -14.73
CA LEU A 309 -4.50 1.68 -15.60
C LEU A 309 -5.82 2.10 -14.95
N ARG A 310 -6.48 3.09 -15.54
CA ARG A 310 -7.86 3.45 -15.20
C ARG A 310 -8.84 2.73 -16.11
N ALA A 311 -9.95 2.27 -15.55
CA ALA A 311 -11.04 1.61 -16.27
C ALA A 311 -11.98 2.65 -16.92
N THR A 312 -11.47 3.45 -17.84
CA THR A 312 -12.17 4.62 -18.39
C THR A 312 -13.48 4.27 -19.08
N ALA A 313 -13.55 3.17 -19.82
CA ALA A 313 -14.81 2.74 -20.45
C ALA A 313 -15.87 2.35 -19.42
N THR A 314 -15.45 1.75 -18.30
CA THR A 314 -16.36 1.42 -17.19
C THR A 314 -16.81 2.67 -16.44
N GLU A 315 -15.91 3.62 -16.22
CA GLU A 315 -16.24 4.92 -15.62
C GLU A 315 -17.31 5.65 -16.44
N GLU A 316 -17.14 5.74 -17.75
CA GLU A 316 -18.12 6.31 -18.69
C GLU A 316 -19.46 5.56 -18.68
N ALA A 317 -19.44 4.23 -18.58
CA ALA A 317 -20.65 3.42 -18.48
C ALA A 317 -21.44 3.64 -17.17
N LEU A 318 -20.79 4.15 -16.12
CA LEU A 318 -21.39 4.43 -14.83
C LEU A 318 -21.84 5.88 -14.68
N ILE A 319 -21.06 6.85 -15.11
CA ILE A 319 -21.31 8.29 -14.91
C ILE A 319 -22.66 8.69 -15.54
N GLY A 320 -23.47 9.45 -14.79
CA GLY A 320 -24.80 9.91 -15.17
C GLY A 320 -25.88 8.81 -15.10
N ARG A 321 -25.57 7.61 -14.63
CA ARG A 321 -26.52 6.51 -14.52
C ARG A 321 -26.94 6.25 -13.05
N PRO A 322 -28.18 5.82 -12.83
CA PRO A 322 -28.64 5.41 -11.50
C PRO A 322 -27.80 4.24 -10.99
N TRP A 323 -27.40 4.26 -9.70
CA TRP A 323 -26.68 3.19 -9.05
C TRP A 323 -27.61 2.01 -8.73
N THR A 324 -28.02 1.28 -9.76
CA THR A 324 -28.93 0.14 -9.66
C THR A 324 -28.24 -1.16 -10.06
N ARG A 325 -28.82 -2.29 -9.65
CA ARG A 325 -28.32 -3.62 -10.04
C ARG A 325 -28.20 -3.78 -11.58
N THR A 326 -29.12 -3.20 -12.34
CA THR A 326 -29.12 -3.27 -13.80
C THR A 326 -27.94 -2.50 -14.38
N THR A 327 -27.74 -1.24 -13.94
CA THR A 327 -26.61 -0.40 -14.38
C THR A 327 -25.28 -1.06 -14.00
N VAL A 328 -25.16 -1.53 -12.76
CA VAL A 328 -23.93 -2.16 -12.28
C VAL A 328 -23.61 -3.47 -13.03
N ARG A 329 -24.61 -4.28 -13.37
CA ARG A 329 -24.40 -5.48 -14.21
C ARG A 329 -23.89 -5.12 -15.60
N ALA A 330 -24.46 -4.09 -16.23
CA ALA A 330 -24.01 -3.62 -17.53
C ALA A 330 -22.56 -3.10 -17.46
N ALA A 331 -22.24 -2.26 -16.48
CA ALA A 331 -20.88 -1.74 -16.24
C ALA A 331 -19.88 -2.87 -15.89
N ALA A 332 -20.31 -3.90 -15.14
CA ALA A 332 -19.48 -5.06 -14.81
C ALA A 332 -19.11 -5.88 -16.08
N ALA A 333 -19.98 -5.92 -17.09
CA ALA A 333 -19.66 -6.54 -18.37
C ALA A 333 -18.60 -5.72 -19.13
N VAL A 334 -18.65 -4.38 -19.06
CA VAL A 334 -17.63 -3.49 -19.63
C VAL A 334 -16.30 -3.69 -18.88
N LEU A 335 -16.33 -3.69 -17.54
CA LEU A 335 -15.13 -3.85 -16.71
C LEU A 335 -14.39 -5.18 -16.98
N ARG A 336 -15.10 -6.23 -17.29
CA ARG A 336 -14.51 -7.53 -17.69
C ARG A 336 -13.66 -7.45 -18.95
N ALA A 337 -13.90 -6.47 -19.81
CA ALA A 337 -13.19 -6.27 -21.08
C ALA A 337 -12.05 -5.23 -20.96
N GLU A 338 -11.88 -4.60 -19.80
CA GLU A 338 -10.80 -3.63 -19.57
C GLU A 338 -9.43 -4.32 -19.49
N GLY A 339 -8.43 -3.66 -20.05
CA GLY A 339 -7.05 -4.12 -20.03
C GLY A 339 -6.75 -5.25 -21.01
N THR A 340 -5.60 -5.86 -20.81
CA THR A 340 -5.07 -6.97 -21.63
C THR A 340 -4.44 -8.03 -20.72
N PRO A 341 -5.26 -8.72 -19.90
CA PRO A 341 -4.73 -9.69 -18.95
C PRO A 341 -4.04 -10.85 -19.65
N MET A 342 -2.98 -11.36 -19.02
CA MET A 342 -2.21 -12.49 -19.53
C MET A 342 -2.35 -13.72 -18.62
N ASP A 343 -2.06 -14.88 -19.17
CA ASP A 343 -1.89 -16.12 -18.41
C ASP A 343 -0.50 -16.14 -17.77
N ASP A 344 -0.42 -16.46 -16.49
CA ASP A 344 0.83 -16.70 -15.77
C ASP A 344 0.64 -17.72 -14.64
N HIS A 345 1.71 -17.96 -13.86
CA HIS A 345 1.67 -18.89 -12.72
C HIS A 345 0.71 -18.46 -11.59
N ARG A 346 0.19 -17.22 -11.59
CA ARG A 346 -0.71 -16.69 -10.57
C ARG A 346 -2.17 -16.90 -10.95
N ALA A 347 -2.54 -16.59 -12.20
CA ALA A 347 -3.91 -16.67 -12.69
C ALA A 347 -3.97 -16.67 -14.22
N SER A 348 -5.04 -17.26 -14.76
CA SER A 348 -5.34 -17.14 -16.18
C SER A 348 -5.94 -15.78 -16.53
N ALA A 349 -5.80 -15.35 -17.79
CA ALA A 349 -6.42 -14.14 -18.33
C ALA A 349 -7.95 -14.17 -18.15
N ALA A 350 -8.57 -15.33 -18.41
CA ALA A 350 -10.00 -15.52 -18.23
C ALA A 350 -10.45 -15.31 -16.78
N TYR A 351 -9.68 -15.82 -15.79
CA TYR A 351 -9.94 -15.60 -14.36
C TYR A 351 -9.83 -14.12 -14.01
N ARG A 352 -8.76 -13.45 -14.45
CA ARG A 352 -8.54 -12.02 -14.17
C ARG A 352 -9.70 -11.18 -14.68
N SER A 353 -10.13 -11.38 -15.94
CA SER A 353 -11.30 -10.72 -16.52
C SER A 353 -12.58 -11.00 -15.76
N ALA A 354 -12.82 -12.25 -15.36
CA ALA A 354 -14.00 -12.59 -14.57
C ALA A 354 -14.01 -11.86 -13.21
N MET A 355 -12.87 -11.79 -12.54
CA MET A 355 -12.74 -11.12 -11.22
C MET A 355 -12.95 -9.61 -11.30
N LEU A 356 -12.59 -8.95 -12.41
CA LEU A 356 -12.91 -7.53 -12.61
C LEU A 356 -14.42 -7.28 -12.52
N GLY A 357 -15.22 -7.96 -13.30
CA GLY A 357 -16.68 -7.79 -13.28
C GLY A 357 -17.31 -8.18 -11.95
N THR A 358 -16.84 -9.28 -11.33
CA THR A 358 -17.31 -9.74 -10.03
C THR A 358 -17.03 -8.72 -8.92
N SER A 359 -15.88 -8.04 -8.99
CA SER A 359 -15.48 -7.02 -8.02
C SER A 359 -16.45 -5.83 -8.00
N LEU A 360 -16.96 -5.37 -9.15
CA LEU A 360 -17.96 -4.29 -9.20
C LEU A 360 -19.33 -4.75 -8.66
N LEU A 361 -19.72 -6.00 -8.95
CA LEU A 361 -20.95 -6.58 -8.37
C LEU A 361 -20.85 -6.69 -6.85
N LYS A 362 -19.68 -7.07 -6.33
CA LYS A 362 -19.40 -7.12 -4.89
C LYS A 362 -19.56 -5.74 -4.27
N LEU A 363 -18.92 -4.70 -4.82
CA LEU A 363 -19.06 -3.32 -4.34
C LEU A 363 -20.53 -2.90 -4.21
N HIS A 364 -21.34 -3.21 -5.23
CA HIS A 364 -22.75 -2.87 -5.21
C HIS A 364 -23.52 -3.63 -4.11
N SER A 365 -23.20 -4.92 -3.87
CA SER A 365 -23.88 -5.70 -2.83
C SER A 365 -23.50 -5.26 -1.41
N GLU A 366 -22.24 -4.95 -1.18
CA GLU A 366 -21.74 -4.47 0.11
C GLU A 366 -22.40 -3.15 0.55
N ARG A 367 -22.72 -2.29 -0.41
CA ARG A 367 -23.43 -1.02 -0.12
C ARG A 367 -24.92 -1.14 0.06
N ARG A 368 -25.52 -2.25 -0.32
CA ARG A 368 -26.97 -2.52 -0.13
C ARG A 368 -27.26 -3.20 1.20
N ALA A 369 -26.30 -3.88 1.79
CA ALA A 369 -26.47 -4.50 3.10
C ALA A 369 -26.57 -3.39 4.17
N PRO A 370 -27.67 -3.30 4.95
CA PRO A 370 -27.68 -2.47 6.14
C PRO A 370 -26.53 -2.93 7.04
N LEU A 371 -25.84 -1.98 7.65
CA LEU A 371 -24.84 -2.25 8.68
C LEU A 371 -25.51 -3.10 9.78
N GLY A 372 -25.41 -4.44 9.71
CA GLY A 372 -26.01 -5.33 10.71
C GLY A 372 -26.50 -6.71 10.25
N HIS A 373 -26.51 -7.02 8.97
CA HIS A 373 -26.92 -8.38 8.53
C HIS A 373 -25.76 -9.12 7.85
N ARG A 374 -25.07 -9.96 8.63
CA ARG A 374 -24.30 -11.10 8.11
C ARG A 374 -25.28 -12.07 7.44
N VAL A 375 -24.99 -12.42 6.19
CA VAL A 375 -25.68 -13.52 5.52
C VAL A 375 -25.34 -14.80 6.28
N GLN A 376 -26.30 -15.33 7.02
CA GLN A 376 -26.27 -16.71 7.47
C GLN A 376 -26.36 -17.57 6.19
N HIS A 377 -25.33 -18.37 5.94
CA HIS A 377 -25.44 -19.45 4.96
C HIS A 377 -26.47 -20.43 5.50
N GLU A 378 -27.63 -20.47 4.87
CA GLU A 378 -28.53 -21.62 5.03
C GLU A 378 -27.78 -22.86 4.56
N GLU A 379 -27.56 -23.77 5.49
CA GLU A 379 -27.17 -25.14 5.18
C GLU A 379 -28.25 -25.76 4.29
N VAL A 380 -27.92 -26.00 3.02
CA VAL A 380 -28.71 -26.89 2.19
C VAL A 380 -28.39 -28.31 2.63
N GLY A 381 -29.20 -28.84 3.53
CA GLY A 381 -29.18 -30.26 3.91
C GLY A 381 -29.65 -31.14 2.77
N ALA A 382 -28.94 -32.22 2.61
CA ALA A 382 -29.19 -33.57 2.08
C ALA A 382 -28.12 -34.01 1.10
#